data_6c47d46f975fa3c31331a2acf81a8e6b
#
_entry.id   6c47d46f975fa3c31331a2acf81a8e6b
#
_cell.length_a   1.000
_cell.length_b   1.000
_cell.length_c   1.000
_cell.angle_alpha   90.00
_cell.angle_beta   90.00
_cell.angle_gamma   90.00
#
_symmetry.space_group_name_H-M   'P 1'
#
loop_
_entity.id
_entity.type
_entity.pdbx_description
1 polymer ?
#
loop_
_entity_poly.entity_id
_entity_poly.type
_entity_poly.pdbx_seq_one_letter_code
_entity_poly.pdbx_strand_id
1 'polypeptide(L)'
;MRTNKFGIRIAASALAMAVSYGAHAVTDEDIINDHKTPEDIVSYGMGTQGQRYSILEDLNTSNVQYLQPAWAFSFGSEKMRGQESQPLIKDGVMYVTASYSRIYAIDARTGEEIWQYDARLPDGIMPCCDVVNRGAAIYGDKVIFGTLDAKLVALNKDTGKPMWIKKVADYQAGYAITAAPMVIKGKVITGVSGGEFGIVGKVEAYDANTGDLVWTRPTVEGHMGYVYKDGKKIENGISGGKAGVTWPGEMWKNGGAATWLGGTYDPDTDSLFFGTGNPAPWNSHLRPGDNLFSSSRLAIDPDDGSIKWHFQTTPNDGWDYDGVNELISFDYEENGKTVKAAATADRNGFFYVLNRENGDFIRGFPFVDKITWAEGLDPKTGRPIYAEGGRPGNPADMEGGKGEMVLAQPAFLGGKNWMPMAFSQQTGLFYVPSNEWSMDIWNEPVSYKKGAAFLGAGFTIKPANDDYIGVLRAMDPKTGEEVWRYENTAPLWGGVMTTAGGLVFTGTPEGHLKAFDAKTGEELYRFNTGSGVVGTPITWTMDGEQYVSVASGWGGAVPLWGGEVAKVVKDFNQGGMVWTFKLPKDRVASN
;
A
#
# COMPACT_ATOMS: atom_id res chain seq x y z
N MET A 1 -2.96 69.33 -49.20
CA MET A 1 -4.19 68.62 -48.83
C MET A 1 -3.81 67.22 -48.30
N ARG A 2 -3.96 67.05 -46.97
CA ARG A 2 -3.66 65.77 -46.28
C ARG A 2 -4.99 65.11 -46.00
N THR A 3 -5.18 63.93 -46.51
CA THR A 3 -6.35 63.04 -46.22
C THR A 3 -6.00 62.05 -45.15
N ASN A 4 -6.60 62.20 -43.95
CA ASN A 4 -6.56 61.24 -42.86
C ASN A 4 -7.46 60.04 -43.18
N LYS A 5 -6.91 58.81 -43.18
CA LYS A 5 -7.68 57.57 -43.13
C LYS A 5 -7.76 57.08 -41.67
N PHE A 6 -8.94 57.12 -41.09
CA PHE A 6 -9.29 56.46 -39.84
C PHE A 6 -9.44 54.93 -40.08
N GLY A 7 -8.60 54.15 -39.49
CA GLY A 7 -8.74 52.71 -39.43
C GLY A 7 -9.51 52.28 -38.17
N ILE A 8 -10.69 51.73 -38.37
CA ILE A 8 -11.48 51.10 -37.27
C ILE A 8 -10.84 49.76 -36.94
N ARG A 9 -10.30 49.63 -35.72
CA ARG A 9 -9.91 48.33 -35.15
C ARG A 9 -11.12 47.69 -34.50
N ILE A 10 -11.63 46.61 -35.07
CA ILE A 10 -12.62 45.73 -34.43
C ILE A 10 -11.84 44.85 -33.44
N ALA A 11 -12.07 45.08 -32.16
CA ALA A 11 -11.60 44.17 -31.10
C ALA A 11 -12.56 42.98 -31.06
N ALA A 12 -12.09 41.81 -31.51
CA ALA A 12 -12.78 40.55 -31.27
C ALA A 12 -12.57 40.16 -29.82
N SER A 13 -13.59 40.33 -28.98
CA SER A 13 -13.62 39.76 -27.64
C SER A 13 -13.86 38.28 -27.74
N ALA A 14 -12.81 37.47 -27.51
CA ALA A 14 -12.95 36.04 -27.28
C ALA A 14 -13.66 35.83 -25.94
N LEU A 15 -14.92 35.45 -25.97
CA LEU A 15 -15.68 35.00 -24.82
C LEU A 15 -15.13 33.57 -24.48
N ALA A 16 -14.25 33.49 -23.51
CA ALA A 16 -13.91 32.21 -22.90
C ALA A 16 -15.15 31.75 -22.12
N MET A 17 -15.86 30.75 -22.64
CA MET A 17 -16.84 30.00 -21.85
C MET A 17 -16.05 29.22 -20.81
N ALA A 18 -16.00 29.73 -19.58
CA ALA A 18 -15.66 28.96 -18.42
C ALA A 18 -16.79 27.92 -18.21
N VAL A 19 -16.58 26.69 -18.63
CA VAL A 19 -17.41 25.58 -18.20
C VAL A 19 -17.11 25.43 -16.71
N SER A 20 -17.98 25.97 -15.87
CA SER A 20 -17.94 25.70 -14.44
C SER A 20 -18.43 24.26 -14.28
N TYR A 21 -17.53 23.31 -14.21
CA TYR A 21 -17.80 22.03 -13.56
C TYR A 21 -18.19 22.38 -12.12
N GLY A 22 -19.45 22.19 -11.76
CA GLY A 22 -19.88 22.30 -10.37
C GLY A 22 -19.11 21.23 -9.60
N ALA A 23 -18.10 21.63 -8.84
CA ALA A 23 -17.31 20.73 -8.02
C ALA A 23 -18.25 20.05 -7.02
N HIS A 24 -18.68 18.83 -7.31
CA HIS A 24 -19.46 18.04 -6.38
C HIS A 24 -18.55 17.56 -5.24
N ALA A 25 -19.00 17.77 -4.00
CA ALA A 25 -18.33 17.23 -2.83
C ALA A 25 -18.35 15.70 -2.88
N VAL A 26 -17.22 15.06 -2.68
CA VAL A 26 -17.12 13.59 -2.63
C VAL A 26 -17.85 13.08 -1.40
N THR A 27 -18.78 12.13 -1.60
CA THR A 27 -19.63 11.54 -0.56
C THR A 27 -19.18 10.10 -0.22
N ASP A 28 -19.75 9.53 0.83
CA ASP A 28 -19.55 8.10 1.14
C ASP A 28 -20.05 7.20 0.00
N GLU A 29 -21.11 7.59 -0.71
CA GLU A 29 -21.63 6.85 -1.85
C GLU A 29 -20.67 6.85 -3.03
N ASP A 30 -20.02 7.99 -3.33
CA ASP A 30 -18.99 8.08 -4.36
C ASP A 30 -17.81 7.17 -4.05
N ILE A 31 -17.37 7.11 -2.80
CA ILE A 31 -16.26 6.25 -2.37
C ILE A 31 -16.62 4.76 -2.49
N ILE A 32 -17.81 4.35 -2.06
CA ILE A 32 -18.26 2.95 -2.15
C ILE A 32 -18.43 2.51 -3.60
N ASN A 33 -18.89 3.41 -4.48
CA ASN A 33 -19.11 3.14 -5.89
C ASN A 33 -17.92 3.51 -6.79
N ASP A 34 -16.79 3.92 -6.26
CA ASP A 34 -15.58 4.36 -7.01
C ASP A 34 -15.16 3.37 -8.11
N HIS A 35 -15.27 2.07 -7.82
CA HIS A 35 -14.99 1.01 -8.80
C HIS A 35 -15.94 0.97 -10.02
N LYS A 36 -17.00 1.79 -10.04
CA LYS A 36 -18.00 1.91 -11.12
C LYS A 36 -17.90 3.22 -11.88
N THR A 37 -17.09 4.18 -11.42
CA THR A 37 -17.00 5.55 -11.95
C THR A 37 -15.64 5.80 -12.57
N PRO A 38 -15.44 5.43 -13.86
CA PRO A 38 -14.13 5.47 -14.49
C PRO A 38 -13.59 6.89 -14.77
N GLU A 39 -14.43 7.92 -14.66
CA GLU A 39 -14.03 9.33 -14.80
C GLU A 39 -13.28 9.85 -13.58
N ASP A 40 -13.60 9.32 -12.41
CA ASP A 40 -13.02 9.67 -11.12
C ASP A 40 -12.35 8.44 -10.50
N ILE A 41 -11.33 8.65 -9.70
CA ILE A 41 -10.69 7.66 -8.81
C ILE A 41 -10.49 8.35 -7.47
N VAL A 42 -11.43 8.16 -6.56
CA VAL A 42 -11.47 8.88 -5.28
C VAL A 42 -10.95 8.07 -4.09
N SER A 43 -10.65 6.78 -4.30
CA SER A 43 -10.13 5.89 -3.27
C SER A 43 -8.79 5.24 -3.66
N TYR A 44 -7.92 5.03 -2.66
CA TYR A 44 -6.75 4.18 -2.82
C TYR A 44 -7.20 2.73 -3.03
N GLY A 45 -6.75 2.11 -4.14
CA GLY A 45 -7.16 0.75 -4.50
C GLY A 45 -8.18 0.68 -5.64
N MET A 46 -8.61 1.83 -6.21
CA MET A 46 -9.61 1.90 -7.29
C MET A 46 -10.91 1.19 -6.88
N GLY A 47 -11.41 1.59 -5.72
CA GLY A 47 -12.53 0.97 -5.00
C GLY A 47 -12.13 0.49 -3.60
N THR A 48 -13.09 0.50 -2.67
CA THR A 48 -12.86 0.23 -1.25
C THR A 48 -12.34 -1.17 -0.95
N GLN A 49 -12.65 -2.16 -1.81
CA GLN A 49 -12.23 -3.55 -1.67
C GLN A 49 -10.78 -3.79 -2.13
N GLY A 50 -10.13 -2.79 -2.74
CA GLY A 50 -8.71 -2.84 -3.13
C GLY A 50 -8.38 -3.79 -4.28
N GLN A 51 -9.36 -4.17 -5.12
CA GLN A 51 -9.15 -5.10 -6.24
C GLN A 51 -8.24 -4.54 -7.34
N ARG A 52 -8.12 -3.22 -7.44
CA ARG A 52 -7.36 -2.52 -8.50
C ARG A 52 -7.72 -3.01 -9.90
N TYR A 53 -9.01 -3.26 -10.08
CA TYR A 53 -9.63 -3.65 -11.34
C TYR A 53 -10.42 -2.48 -11.89
N SER A 54 -10.15 -2.11 -13.13
CA SER A 54 -10.93 -1.11 -13.87
C SER A 54 -11.89 -1.78 -14.86
N ILE A 55 -13.10 -1.25 -14.93
CA ILE A 55 -14.11 -1.67 -15.91
C ILE A 55 -13.85 -1.16 -17.33
N LEU A 56 -12.80 -0.34 -17.53
CA LEU A 56 -12.44 0.25 -18.82
C LEU A 56 -11.83 -0.80 -19.76
N GLU A 57 -12.25 -0.77 -21.05
CA GLU A 57 -11.85 -1.73 -22.07
C GLU A 57 -11.41 -1.11 -23.40
N ASP A 58 -11.50 0.22 -23.56
CA ASP A 58 -11.03 0.90 -24.79
C ASP A 58 -9.54 0.63 -25.03
N LEU A 59 -8.74 0.65 -23.97
CA LEU A 59 -7.37 0.17 -23.98
C LEU A 59 -7.37 -1.33 -23.65
N ASN A 60 -6.91 -2.14 -24.62
CA ASN A 60 -7.00 -3.60 -24.54
C ASN A 60 -5.80 -4.30 -25.17
N THR A 61 -5.80 -5.63 -25.18
CA THR A 61 -4.69 -6.45 -25.67
C THR A 61 -4.35 -6.22 -27.14
N SER A 62 -5.29 -5.71 -27.96
CA SER A 62 -5.07 -5.49 -29.40
C SER A 62 -4.48 -4.11 -29.74
N ASN A 63 -4.51 -3.14 -28.80
CA ASN A 63 -4.09 -1.77 -29.07
C ASN A 63 -3.10 -1.16 -28.07
N VAL A 64 -2.84 -1.81 -26.93
CA VAL A 64 -1.96 -1.27 -25.88
C VAL A 64 -0.54 -0.97 -26.37
N GLN A 65 -0.05 -1.66 -27.39
CA GLN A 65 1.26 -1.41 -28.01
C GLN A 65 1.38 -0.01 -28.63
N TYR A 66 0.27 0.69 -28.87
CA TYR A 66 0.23 2.05 -29.40
C TYR A 66 0.12 3.12 -28.29
N LEU A 67 0.09 2.72 -27.02
CA LEU A 67 0.01 3.64 -25.89
C LEU A 67 1.20 4.60 -25.90
N GLN A 68 0.95 5.89 -25.79
CA GLN A 68 1.99 6.92 -25.85
C GLN A 68 1.82 7.94 -24.71
N PRO A 69 2.92 8.61 -24.26
CA PRO A 69 2.80 9.68 -23.30
C PRO A 69 1.88 10.81 -23.79
N ALA A 70 0.95 11.22 -22.92
CA ALA A 70 0.15 12.42 -23.10
C ALA A 70 0.86 13.62 -22.50
N TRP A 71 1.35 13.45 -21.27
CA TRP A 71 2.14 14.43 -20.53
C TRP A 71 2.92 13.77 -19.40
N ALA A 72 3.89 14.51 -18.84
CA ALA A 72 4.61 14.13 -17.63
C ALA A 72 4.80 15.37 -16.75
N PHE A 73 4.71 15.18 -15.42
CA PHE A 73 4.91 16.23 -14.43
C PHE A 73 6.07 15.84 -13.49
N SER A 74 6.99 16.76 -13.23
CA SER A 74 8.13 16.55 -12.32
C SER A 74 7.83 17.05 -10.91
N PHE A 75 8.11 16.21 -9.89
CA PHE A 75 8.04 16.60 -8.47
C PHE A 75 9.20 17.48 -7.99
N GLY A 76 10.07 17.95 -8.89
CA GLY A 76 11.28 18.71 -8.59
C GLY A 76 12.48 17.84 -8.23
N SER A 77 13.67 18.45 -8.15
CA SER A 77 14.96 17.75 -8.08
C SER A 77 15.54 17.60 -6.67
N GLU A 78 15.16 18.45 -5.71
CA GLU A 78 15.87 18.54 -4.43
C GLU A 78 15.48 17.45 -3.42
N LYS A 79 14.33 16.80 -3.60
CA LYS A 79 13.76 15.83 -2.66
C LYS A 79 13.33 14.55 -3.39
N MET A 80 14.18 14.04 -4.24
CA MET A 80 13.91 12.82 -5.00
C MET A 80 14.25 11.58 -4.18
N ARG A 81 13.22 10.77 -3.89
CA ARG A 81 13.31 9.46 -3.26
C ARG A 81 12.21 8.57 -3.83
N GLY A 82 11.99 7.38 -3.28
CA GLY A 82 10.95 6.48 -3.75
C GLY A 82 9.57 7.13 -3.89
N GLN A 83 8.97 7.02 -5.08
CA GLN A 83 7.65 7.59 -5.40
C GLN A 83 6.61 6.47 -5.42
N GLU A 84 6.15 6.04 -4.24
CA GLU A 84 5.26 4.89 -4.04
C GLU A 84 3.76 5.24 -4.13
N SER A 85 3.43 6.44 -4.59
CA SER A 85 2.06 6.97 -4.60
C SER A 85 1.18 6.30 -5.66
N GLN A 86 -0.09 6.09 -5.30
CA GLN A 86 -1.18 5.91 -6.26
C GLN A 86 -1.86 7.28 -6.44
N PRO A 87 -1.92 7.85 -7.66
CA PRO A 87 -2.67 9.08 -7.94
C PRO A 87 -4.18 8.89 -7.74
N LEU A 88 -4.88 9.98 -7.40
CA LEU A 88 -6.34 10.07 -7.39
C LEU A 88 -6.80 11.07 -8.45
N ILE A 89 -8.00 10.86 -8.97
CA ILE A 89 -8.62 11.76 -9.99
C ILE A 89 -9.99 12.18 -9.46
N LYS A 90 -10.26 13.51 -9.51
CA LYS A 90 -11.60 14.04 -9.24
C LYS A 90 -11.85 15.29 -10.06
N ASP A 91 -12.94 15.30 -10.83
CA ASP A 91 -13.39 16.45 -11.64
C ASP A 91 -12.27 17.00 -12.56
N GLY A 92 -11.45 16.13 -13.17
CA GLY A 92 -10.34 16.51 -14.07
C GLY A 92 -9.09 17.04 -13.35
N VAL A 93 -8.99 16.89 -12.03
CA VAL A 93 -7.80 17.19 -11.24
C VAL A 93 -7.17 15.90 -10.72
N MET A 94 -5.87 15.76 -10.93
CA MET A 94 -5.06 14.67 -10.36
C MET A 94 -4.45 15.13 -9.04
N TYR A 95 -4.64 14.33 -7.98
CA TYR A 95 -3.97 14.52 -6.69
C TYR A 95 -2.95 13.42 -6.49
N VAL A 96 -1.68 13.77 -6.32
CA VAL A 96 -0.60 12.81 -6.18
C VAL A 96 0.34 13.22 -5.05
N THR A 97 0.59 12.30 -4.13
CA THR A 97 1.58 12.49 -3.07
C THR A 97 2.98 12.17 -3.57
N ALA A 98 3.99 12.77 -2.95
CA ALA A 98 5.38 12.51 -3.26
C ALA A 98 6.19 12.32 -1.97
N SER A 99 7.43 11.86 -2.11
CA SER A 99 8.36 11.71 -0.99
C SER A 99 8.47 12.99 -0.15
N TYR A 100 8.85 12.85 1.12
CA TYR A 100 8.93 13.93 2.13
C TYR A 100 7.58 14.60 2.45
N SER A 101 6.47 13.86 2.37
CA SER A 101 5.13 14.35 2.72
C SER A 101 4.71 15.58 1.92
N ARG A 102 4.94 15.55 0.62
CA ARG A 102 4.45 16.56 -0.34
C ARG A 102 3.23 16.03 -1.08
N ILE A 103 2.39 16.92 -1.55
CA ILE A 103 1.24 16.58 -2.41
C ILE A 103 1.05 17.68 -3.45
N TYR A 104 0.60 17.27 -4.63
CA TYR A 104 0.36 18.12 -5.79
C TYR A 104 -1.06 17.93 -6.30
N ALA A 105 -1.69 19.00 -6.73
CA ALA A 105 -2.85 18.98 -7.62
C ALA A 105 -2.40 19.41 -9.01
N ILE A 106 -2.75 18.62 -9.99
CA ILE A 106 -2.32 18.74 -11.39
C ILE A 106 -3.56 18.72 -12.27
N ASP A 107 -3.64 19.62 -13.24
CA ASP A 107 -4.66 19.51 -14.29
C ASP A 107 -4.47 18.18 -15.04
N ALA A 108 -5.44 17.29 -14.93
CA ALA A 108 -5.32 15.93 -15.46
C ALA A 108 -5.28 15.90 -17.01
N ARG A 109 -5.74 16.98 -17.68
CA ARG A 109 -5.71 17.11 -19.14
C ARG A 109 -4.34 17.51 -19.67
N THR A 110 -3.67 18.47 -18.97
CA THR A 110 -2.47 19.15 -19.46
C THR A 110 -1.19 18.75 -18.74
N GLY A 111 -1.29 18.23 -17.53
CA GLY A 111 -0.15 17.97 -16.64
C GLY A 111 0.39 19.24 -15.98
N GLU A 112 -0.31 20.39 -16.05
CA GLU A 112 0.10 21.63 -15.41
C GLU A 112 -0.23 21.63 -13.91
N GLU A 113 0.69 22.17 -13.08
CA GLU A 113 0.48 22.32 -11.64
C GLU A 113 -0.63 23.33 -11.35
N ILE A 114 -1.62 22.93 -10.55
CA ILE A 114 -2.64 23.84 -10.01
C ILE A 114 -2.18 24.40 -8.67
N TRP A 115 -1.74 23.51 -7.77
CA TRP A 115 -1.15 23.86 -6.49
C TRP A 115 -0.27 22.73 -5.95
N GLN A 116 0.62 23.08 -5.01
CA GLN A 116 1.41 22.11 -4.24
C GLN A 116 1.37 22.45 -2.75
N TYR A 117 1.56 21.43 -1.92
CA TYR A 117 1.73 21.58 -0.48
C TYR A 117 2.92 20.74 -0.01
N ASP A 118 3.78 21.36 0.81
CA ASP A 118 4.91 20.71 1.50
C ASP A 118 4.64 20.77 3.01
N ALA A 119 4.62 19.63 3.67
CA ALA A 119 4.37 19.54 5.12
C ALA A 119 5.48 20.17 5.96
N ARG A 120 6.64 20.51 5.38
CA ARG A 120 7.81 21.11 6.05
C ARG A 120 8.19 20.29 7.28
N LEU A 121 8.66 19.06 7.03
CA LEU A 121 9.05 18.15 8.07
C LEU A 121 10.14 18.73 8.97
N PRO A 122 10.18 18.36 10.26
CA PRO A 122 11.26 18.74 11.18
C PRO A 122 12.63 18.27 10.66
N ASP A 123 13.68 19.04 10.92
CA ASP A 123 15.05 18.65 10.62
C ASP A 123 15.43 17.37 11.36
N GLY A 124 16.19 16.51 10.70
CA GLY A 124 16.67 15.26 11.27
C GLY A 124 15.60 14.19 11.50
N ILE A 125 14.44 14.32 10.82
CA ILE A 125 13.43 13.25 10.86
C ILE A 125 14.00 11.97 10.25
N MET A 126 13.87 10.85 10.95
CA MET A 126 14.32 9.53 10.50
C MET A 126 13.17 8.52 10.60
N PRO A 127 12.27 8.51 9.62
CA PRO A 127 11.27 7.44 9.54
C PRO A 127 11.96 6.12 9.19
N CYS A 128 11.41 4.99 9.60
CA CYS A 128 11.84 3.70 9.07
C CYS A 128 11.61 3.66 7.55
N CYS A 129 12.48 2.98 6.84
CA CYS A 129 12.19 2.44 5.51
C CYS A 129 11.95 3.47 4.40
N ASP A 130 12.64 4.61 4.43
CA ASP A 130 12.60 5.73 3.49
C ASP A 130 11.48 6.75 3.76
N VAL A 131 11.55 7.86 3.02
CA VAL A 131 10.69 9.04 3.17
C VAL A 131 9.48 9.01 2.23
N VAL A 132 8.90 7.84 2.04
CA VAL A 132 7.82 7.55 1.09
C VAL A 132 6.46 8.04 1.57
N ASN A 133 5.55 8.23 0.61
CA ASN A 133 4.12 8.42 0.85
C ASN A 133 3.35 7.69 -0.25
N ARG A 134 2.31 6.92 0.13
CA ARG A 134 1.62 6.01 -0.79
C ARG A 134 0.32 6.55 -1.37
N GLY A 135 -0.14 7.72 -0.88
CA GLY A 135 -1.34 8.34 -1.45
C GLY A 135 -2.14 9.18 -0.46
N ALA A 136 -3.31 9.58 -0.91
CA ALA A 136 -4.26 10.41 -0.19
C ALA A 136 -5.67 9.81 -0.25
N ALA A 137 -6.63 10.47 0.41
CA ALA A 137 -8.06 10.23 0.27
C ALA A 137 -8.75 11.55 -0.07
N ILE A 138 -9.88 11.48 -0.79
CA ILE A 138 -10.71 12.64 -1.10
C ILE A 138 -12.06 12.47 -0.39
N TYR A 139 -12.53 13.52 0.30
CA TYR A 139 -13.85 13.55 0.93
C TYR A 139 -14.39 14.98 1.05
N GLY A 140 -15.62 15.19 0.64
CA GLY A 140 -16.20 16.53 0.60
C GLY A 140 -15.40 17.44 -0.34
N ASP A 141 -14.92 18.54 0.21
CA ASP A 141 -14.05 19.52 -0.45
C ASP A 141 -12.57 19.37 -0.05
N LYS A 142 -12.19 18.20 0.49
CA LYS A 142 -10.86 17.97 1.08
C LYS A 142 -10.10 16.88 0.36
N VAL A 143 -8.78 17.05 0.28
CA VAL A 143 -7.81 15.97 0.07
C VAL A 143 -7.01 15.77 1.35
N ILE A 144 -6.89 14.51 1.82
CA ILE A 144 -6.39 14.17 3.14
C ILE A 144 -5.24 13.18 2.99
N PHE A 145 -4.10 13.46 3.64
CA PHE A 145 -2.94 12.58 3.59
C PHE A 145 -2.17 12.54 4.91
N GLY A 146 -1.38 11.50 5.09
CA GLY A 146 -0.51 11.34 6.25
C GLY A 146 0.87 11.94 6.04
N THR A 147 1.57 12.29 7.14
CA THR A 147 2.92 12.85 7.10
C THR A 147 3.91 12.02 7.90
N LEU A 148 5.20 12.14 7.57
CA LEU A 148 6.28 11.41 8.24
C LEU A 148 6.52 11.88 9.68
N ASP A 149 6.05 13.06 10.07
CA ASP A 149 6.02 13.53 11.47
C ASP A 149 4.71 13.16 12.19
N ALA A 150 4.05 12.09 11.70
CA ALA A 150 2.86 11.47 12.27
C ALA A 150 1.67 12.43 12.47
N LYS A 151 1.34 13.19 11.43
CA LYS A 151 0.14 14.03 11.37
C LYS A 151 -0.77 13.59 10.24
N LEU A 152 -2.08 13.84 10.38
CA LEU A 152 -3.04 13.90 9.29
C LEU A 152 -3.23 15.37 8.87
N VAL A 153 -3.19 15.61 7.58
CA VAL A 153 -3.38 16.94 6.97
C VAL A 153 -4.55 16.87 6.00
N ALA A 154 -5.56 17.71 6.20
CA ALA A 154 -6.63 17.92 5.25
C ALA A 154 -6.46 19.30 4.59
N LEU A 155 -6.39 19.28 3.28
CA LEU A 155 -6.30 20.48 2.45
C LEU A 155 -7.62 20.69 1.70
N ASN A 156 -7.99 21.92 1.46
CA ASN A 156 -9.04 22.21 0.49
C ASN A 156 -8.56 21.75 -0.90
N LYS A 157 -9.34 20.89 -1.55
CA LYS A 157 -8.93 20.22 -2.80
C LYS A 157 -8.69 21.19 -3.97
N ASP A 158 -9.37 22.34 -3.97
CA ASP A 158 -9.28 23.31 -5.06
C ASP A 158 -8.13 24.31 -4.88
N THR A 159 -7.71 24.57 -3.63
CA THR A 159 -6.74 25.63 -3.31
C THR A 159 -5.44 25.17 -2.64
N GLY A 160 -5.37 23.92 -2.20
CA GLY A 160 -4.23 23.38 -1.44
C GLY A 160 -4.05 23.97 -0.04
N LYS A 161 -4.99 24.81 0.45
CA LYS A 161 -4.88 25.44 1.77
C LYS A 161 -5.29 24.47 2.88
N PRO A 162 -4.52 24.39 3.99
CA PRO A 162 -4.90 23.57 5.13
C PRO A 162 -6.26 23.98 5.71
N MET A 163 -7.15 22.98 5.89
CA MET A 163 -8.42 23.10 6.58
C MET A 163 -8.31 22.65 8.02
N TRP A 164 -7.63 21.51 8.24
CA TRP A 164 -7.25 21.04 9.56
C TRP A 164 -5.96 20.22 9.51
N ILE A 165 -5.21 20.20 10.62
CA ILE A 165 -4.02 19.39 10.82
C ILE A 165 -4.12 18.76 12.21
N LYS A 166 -3.99 17.43 12.31
CA LYS A 166 -4.08 16.70 13.57
C LYS A 166 -2.84 15.87 13.81
N LYS A 167 -2.28 16.00 15.00
CA LYS A 167 -1.21 15.11 15.48
C LYS A 167 -1.80 13.75 15.83
N VAL A 168 -1.33 12.70 15.16
CA VAL A 168 -1.74 11.31 15.39
C VAL A 168 -0.86 10.66 16.45
N ALA A 169 0.45 10.88 16.37
CA ALA A 169 1.41 10.26 17.30
C ALA A 169 2.68 11.12 17.50
N ASP A 170 3.60 10.64 18.33
CA ASP A 170 4.87 11.30 18.60
C ASP A 170 5.95 10.76 17.64
N TYR A 171 6.31 11.51 16.61
CA TYR A 171 7.35 11.10 15.66
C TYR A 171 8.73 10.90 16.33
N GLN A 172 9.01 11.58 17.46
CA GLN A 172 10.26 11.40 18.22
C GLN A 172 10.32 10.04 18.92
N ALA A 173 9.19 9.33 19.04
CA ALA A 173 9.15 7.95 19.49
C ALA A 173 9.32 6.94 18.35
N GLY A 174 9.41 7.40 17.09
CA GLY A 174 9.54 6.57 15.91
C GLY A 174 8.25 6.43 15.07
N TYR A 175 7.15 7.08 15.47
CA TYR A 175 5.91 7.04 14.69
C TYR A 175 6.00 7.87 13.41
N ALA A 176 5.43 7.35 12.32
CA ALA A 176 5.22 8.07 11.07
C ALA A 176 3.91 7.60 10.40
N ILE A 177 3.45 8.28 9.36
CA ILE A 177 2.36 7.82 8.50
C ILE A 177 2.86 7.80 7.06
N THR A 178 2.93 6.61 6.48
CA THR A 178 3.39 6.36 5.11
C THR A 178 2.28 5.82 4.21
N ALA A 179 1.18 5.36 4.80
CA ALA A 179 0.01 4.83 4.10
C ALA A 179 -0.87 5.95 3.53
N ALA A 180 -1.61 5.63 2.47
CA ALA A 180 -2.80 6.40 2.11
C ALA A 180 -3.88 6.18 3.18
N PRO A 181 -4.48 7.23 3.76
CA PRO A 181 -5.67 7.06 4.59
C PRO A 181 -6.86 6.67 3.72
N MET A 182 -7.89 6.10 4.33
CA MET A 182 -9.17 5.86 3.67
C MET A 182 -10.29 6.65 4.35
N VAL A 183 -11.38 6.92 3.64
CA VAL A 183 -12.57 7.53 4.26
C VAL A 183 -13.74 6.58 4.13
N ILE A 184 -14.37 6.25 5.26
CA ILE A 184 -15.54 5.38 5.35
C ILE A 184 -16.51 5.97 6.35
N LYS A 185 -17.79 6.12 5.96
CA LYS A 185 -18.86 6.65 6.81
C LYS A 185 -18.48 8.01 7.44
N GLY A 186 -17.89 8.93 6.62
CA GLY A 186 -17.47 10.24 7.08
C GLY A 186 -16.29 10.26 8.04
N LYS A 187 -15.58 9.13 8.20
CA LYS A 187 -14.40 9.01 9.09
C LYS A 187 -13.14 8.75 8.27
N VAL A 188 -12.09 9.50 8.54
CA VAL A 188 -10.74 9.25 8.03
C VAL A 188 -10.09 8.17 8.87
N ILE A 189 -9.80 7.02 8.27
CA ILE A 189 -9.18 5.87 8.93
C ILE A 189 -7.70 5.85 8.57
N THR A 190 -6.83 5.76 9.56
CA THR A 190 -5.37 5.70 9.36
C THR A 190 -4.71 4.75 10.33
N GLY A 191 -3.62 4.14 9.90
CA GLY A 191 -2.68 3.43 10.75
C GLY A 191 -1.42 4.25 11.02
N VAL A 192 -0.41 3.61 11.61
CA VAL A 192 0.90 4.20 11.91
C VAL A 192 2.03 3.24 11.57
N SER A 193 3.17 3.77 11.12
CA SER A 193 4.44 3.04 10.94
C SER A 193 5.39 3.27 12.11
N GLY A 194 6.47 2.47 12.19
CA GLY A 194 7.54 2.61 13.18
C GLY A 194 7.69 1.40 14.12
N GLY A 195 7.25 0.20 13.70
CA GLY A 195 7.36 -1.03 14.50
C GLY A 195 8.76 -1.29 15.02
N GLU A 196 9.79 -1.02 14.21
CA GLU A 196 11.21 -1.19 14.49
C GLU A 196 11.75 -0.29 15.61
N PHE A 197 10.98 0.71 16.03
CA PHE A 197 11.31 1.58 17.18
C PHE A 197 10.59 1.15 18.46
N GLY A 198 9.90 -0.01 18.46
CA GLY A 198 9.14 -0.47 19.62
C GLY A 198 7.97 0.45 19.96
N ILE A 199 7.33 1.04 18.97
CA ILE A 199 6.04 1.74 19.13
C ILE A 199 4.91 0.71 19.32
N VAL A 200 3.74 1.16 19.69
CA VAL A 200 2.52 0.34 19.68
C VAL A 200 1.71 0.71 18.45
N GLY A 201 1.47 -0.27 17.59
CA GLY A 201 0.62 -0.11 16.42
C GLY A 201 -0.82 0.23 16.81
N LYS A 202 -1.51 0.95 15.94
CA LYS A 202 -2.91 1.32 16.13
C LYS A 202 -3.57 1.67 14.82
N VAL A 203 -4.90 1.50 14.78
CA VAL A 203 -5.78 2.09 13.78
C VAL A 203 -6.64 3.14 14.48
N GLU A 204 -6.79 4.30 13.86
CA GLU A 204 -7.58 5.41 14.39
C GLU A 204 -8.54 5.95 13.34
N ALA A 205 -9.70 6.40 13.81
CA ALA A 205 -10.70 7.09 13.00
C ALA A 205 -10.85 8.54 13.47
N TYR A 206 -10.91 9.44 12.51
CA TYR A 206 -11.10 10.86 12.73
C TYR A 206 -12.32 11.36 11.93
N ASP A 207 -13.11 12.26 12.48
CA ASP A 207 -14.17 12.91 11.71
C ASP A 207 -13.57 13.64 10.50
N ALA A 208 -14.02 13.33 9.30
CA ALA A 208 -13.43 13.84 8.06
C ALA A 208 -13.62 15.37 7.91
N ASN A 209 -14.61 15.97 8.56
CA ASN A 209 -14.86 17.40 8.48
C ASN A 209 -14.02 18.23 9.48
N THR A 210 -13.91 17.73 10.72
CA THR A 210 -13.26 18.48 11.82
C THR A 210 -11.87 17.97 12.16
N GLY A 211 -11.54 16.73 11.76
CA GLY A 211 -10.32 16.03 12.15
C GLY A 211 -10.34 15.59 13.62
N ASP A 212 -11.47 15.61 14.31
CA ASP A 212 -11.53 15.16 15.70
C ASP A 212 -11.49 13.63 15.78
N LEU A 213 -10.74 13.12 16.78
CA LEU A 213 -10.58 11.69 16.99
C LEU A 213 -11.92 11.06 17.43
N VAL A 214 -12.38 10.04 16.68
CA VAL A 214 -13.63 9.31 16.93
C VAL A 214 -13.37 8.05 17.75
N TRP A 215 -12.38 7.25 17.32
CA TRP A 215 -11.97 6.06 18.07
C TRP A 215 -10.50 5.73 17.81
N THR A 216 -9.92 4.98 18.74
CA THR A 216 -8.57 4.39 18.60
C THR A 216 -8.62 2.89 18.93
N ARG A 217 -7.99 2.07 18.08
CA ARG A 217 -7.82 0.62 18.26
C ARG A 217 -6.34 0.28 18.24
N PRO A 218 -5.72 0.05 19.40
CA PRO A 218 -4.37 -0.53 19.46
C PRO A 218 -4.36 -1.94 18.85
N THR A 219 -3.24 -2.32 18.25
CA THR A 219 -3.05 -3.62 17.58
C THR A 219 -2.19 -4.59 18.37
N VAL A 220 -1.79 -4.23 19.58
CA VAL A 220 -1.09 -5.11 20.52
C VAL A 220 -2.02 -5.46 21.67
N GLU A 221 -2.21 -6.76 21.91
CA GLU A 221 -2.99 -7.26 23.04
C GLU A 221 -2.45 -6.69 24.36
N GLY A 222 -3.36 -6.26 25.21
CA GLY A 222 -3.01 -5.59 26.48
C GLY A 222 -3.27 -4.09 26.48
N HIS A 223 -3.40 -3.46 25.33
CA HIS A 223 -3.77 -2.06 25.24
C HIS A 223 -5.29 -1.87 25.09
N MET A 224 -5.81 -0.81 25.70
CA MET A 224 -7.25 -0.49 25.63
C MET A 224 -7.59 0.27 24.35
N GLY A 225 -8.71 -0.09 23.73
CA GLY A 225 -9.37 0.71 22.71
C GLY A 225 -10.31 1.76 23.31
N TYR A 226 -10.59 2.81 22.56
CA TYR A 226 -11.43 3.91 22.99
C TYR A 226 -12.36 4.41 21.90
N VAL A 227 -13.59 4.78 22.30
CA VAL A 227 -14.56 5.53 21.48
C VAL A 227 -14.78 6.90 22.12
N TYR A 228 -14.89 7.94 21.32
CA TYR A 228 -15.16 9.31 21.77
C TYR A 228 -16.58 9.68 21.39
N LYS A 229 -17.48 9.86 22.41
CA LYS A 229 -18.88 10.28 22.22
C LYS A 229 -19.13 11.55 23.07
N ASP A 230 -19.69 12.58 22.46
CA ASP A 230 -20.00 13.86 23.13
C ASP A 230 -18.81 14.44 23.90
N GLY A 231 -17.61 14.36 23.31
CA GLY A 231 -16.35 14.82 23.92
C GLY A 231 -15.84 13.95 25.10
N LYS A 232 -16.50 12.81 25.38
CA LYS A 232 -16.09 11.87 26.44
C LYS A 232 -15.39 10.67 25.85
N LYS A 233 -14.28 10.30 26.49
CA LYS A 233 -13.51 9.09 26.20
C LYS A 233 -14.16 7.90 26.92
N ILE A 234 -14.58 6.89 26.17
CA ILE A 234 -15.23 5.67 26.67
C ILE A 234 -14.37 4.48 26.27
N GLU A 235 -14.02 3.63 27.21
CA GLU A 235 -13.28 2.39 26.92
C GLU A 235 -14.14 1.44 26.09
N ASN A 236 -13.52 0.89 25.04
CA ASN A 236 -14.16 0.04 24.03
C ASN A 236 -13.53 -1.37 24.05
N GLY A 237 -13.18 -1.86 25.24
CA GLY A 237 -12.52 -3.14 25.41
C GLY A 237 -11.05 -3.12 25.04
N ILE A 238 -10.38 -4.21 25.33
CA ILE A 238 -8.97 -4.43 25.02
C ILE A 238 -8.80 -5.14 23.69
N SER A 239 -7.67 -4.97 23.05
CA SER A 239 -7.29 -5.80 21.92
C SER A 239 -7.15 -7.25 22.38
N GLY A 240 -8.01 -8.16 21.86
CA GLY A 240 -7.92 -9.58 22.12
C GLY A 240 -8.58 -10.11 23.39
N GLY A 241 -9.29 -9.30 24.13
CA GLY A 241 -10.13 -9.72 25.27
C GLY A 241 -9.40 -9.81 26.60
N LYS A 242 -8.26 -10.51 26.76
CA LYS A 242 -7.50 -10.57 28.02
C LYS A 242 -6.15 -9.91 27.84
N ALA A 243 -5.91 -8.82 28.57
CA ALA A 243 -4.70 -8.02 28.47
C ALA A 243 -3.44 -8.87 28.63
N GLY A 244 -2.59 -8.83 27.59
CA GLY A 244 -1.25 -9.40 27.62
C GLY A 244 -1.14 -10.93 27.76
N VAL A 245 -2.22 -11.69 27.48
CA VAL A 245 -2.20 -13.17 27.63
C VAL A 245 -1.19 -13.84 26.72
N THR A 246 -0.97 -13.29 25.51
CA THR A 246 -0.02 -13.84 24.53
C THR A 246 1.36 -13.17 24.56
N TRP A 247 1.59 -12.29 25.55
CA TRP A 247 2.83 -11.56 25.74
C TRP A 247 3.42 -11.87 27.12
N PRO A 248 4.75 -12.06 27.25
CA PRO A 248 5.37 -12.25 28.55
C PRO A 248 5.52 -10.91 29.30
N GLY A 249 5.16 -10.89 30.57
CA GLY A 249 5.33 -9.73 31.43
C GLY A 249 4.74 -8.45 30.85
N GLU A 250 5.59 -7.42 30.69
CA GLU A 250 5.19 -6.11 30.15
C GLU A 250 5.70 -5.84 28.72
N MET A 251 6.18 -6.85 28.00
CA MET A 251 6.72 -6.69 26.63
C MET A 251 5.69 -6.09 25.66
N TRP A 252 4.41 -6.34 25.87
CA TRP A 252 3.32 -5.75 25.10
C TRP A 252 3.33 -4.20 25.06
N LYS A 253 3.92 -3.54 26.07
CA LYS A 253 4.00 -2.07 26.13
C LYS A 253 4.79 -1.45 24.97
N ASN A 254 5.68 -2.24 24.35
CA ASN A 254 6.50 -1.85 23.21
C ASN A 254 6.40 -2.89 22.08
N GLY A 255 5.21 -3.47 21.91
CA GLY A 255 5.00 -4.69 21.14
C GLY A 255 5.03 -4.54 19.61
N GLY A 256 5.25 -3.37 19.04
CA GLY A 256 5.26 -3.20 17.59
C GLY A 256 3.87 -3.32 16.98
N ALA A 257 3.64 -4.27 16.07
CA ALA A 257 2.40 -4.53 15.37
C ALA A 257 1.86 -3.29 14.62
N ALA A 258 2.74 -2.53 13.99
CA ALA A 258 2.44 -1.31 13.25
C ALA A 258 1.47 -1.56 12.08
N THR A 259 0.63 -0.59 11.74
CA THR A 259 -0.35 -0.63 10.65
C THR A 259 0.08 0.35 9.56
N TRP A 260 1.25 0.11 9.00
CA TRP A 260 1.93 1.05 8.11
C TRP A 260 1.47 1.01 6.65
N LEU A 261 0.55 0.11 6.31
CA LEU A 261 -0.21 0.13 5.05
C LEU A 261 -1.66 0.55 5.29
N GLY A 262 -2.31 1.05 4.24
CA GLY A 262 -3.74 1.33 4.24
C GLY A 262 -4.56 0.03 4.28
N GLY A 263 -5.73 0.09 4.89
CA GLY A 263 -6.69 -1.01 4.90
C GLY A 263 -7.54 -1.07 3.62
N THR A 264 -8.42 -2.06 3.58
CA THR A 264 -9.54 -2.18 2.64
C THR A 264 -10.86 -2.16 3.41
N TYR A 265 -11.96 -1.89 2.72
CA TYR A 265 -13.29 -1.93 3.33
C TYR A 265 -14.21 -2.81 2.49
N ASP A 266 -14.88 -3.73 3.18
CA ASP A 266 -15.89 -4.59 2.61
C ASP A 266 -17.28 -4.10 3.00
N PRO A 267 -18.07 -3.55 2.07
CA PRO A 267 -19.40 -3.03 2.36
C PRO A 267 -20.41 -4.13 2.72
N ASP A 268 -20.23 -5.36 2.26
CA ASP A 268 -21.15 -6.47 2.54
C ASP A 268 -21.11 -6.91 4.00
N THR A 269 -19.92 -6.88 4.62
CA THR A 269 -19.73 -7.25 6.04
C THR A 269 -19.60 -6.03 6.94
N ASP A 270 -19.63 -4.82 6.35
CA ASP A 270 -19.38 -3.54 7.04
C ASP A 270 -18.09 -3.60 7.88
N SER A 271 -16.99 -4.04 7.25
CA SER A 271 -15.74 -4.32 7.94
C SER A 271 -14.56 -3.62 7.29
N LEU A 272 -13.75 -2.95 8.11
CA LEU A 272 -12.42 -2.50 7.74
C LEU A 272 -11.46 -3.68 7.90
N PHE A 273 -10.68 -3.98 6.87
CA PHE A 273 -9.61 -4.97 6.96
C PHE A 273 -8.25 -4.29 7.04
N PHE A 274 -7.54 -4.50 8.14
CA PHE A 274 -6.20 -3.99 8.35
C PHE A 274 -5.23 -5.13 8.63
N GLY A 275 -4.05 -5.05 8.01
CA GLY A 275 -2.92 -5.88 8.37
C GLY A 275 -2.09 -5.22 9.48
N THR A 276 -1.43 -6.03 10.30
CA THR A 276 -0.56 -5.58 11.37
C THR A 276 0.87 -6.07 11.15
N GLY A 277 1.85 -5.24 11.47
CA GLY A 277 3.27 -5.53 11.32
C GLY A 277 3.81 -6.54 12.33
N ASN A 278 5.10 -6.75 12.23
CA ASN A 278 5.87 -7.62 13.10
C ASN A 278 5.78 -7.20 14.58
N PRO A 279 5.96 -8.15 15.51
CA PRO A 279 6.15 -7.83 16.92
C PRO A 279 7.56 -7.30 17.18
N ALA A 280 7.70 -6.38 18.15
CA ALA A 280 8.99 -5.87 18.59
C ALA A 280 9.41 -6.46 19.95
N PRO A 281 10.73 -6.72 20.16
CA PRO A 281 11.80 -6.76 19.15
C PRO A 281 11.69 -8.00 18.25
N TRP A 282 12.47 -8.09 17.14
CA TRP A 282 12.49 -9.28 16.26
C TRP A 282 12.96 -10.54 16.98
N ASN A 283 13.86 -10.40 17.98
CA ASN A 283 14.28 -11.52 18.81
C ASN A 283 13.08 -12.13 19.55
N SER A 284 12.53 -13.19 18.98
CA SER A 284 11.34 -13.87 19.48
C SER A 284 11.54 -14.60 20.81
N HIS A 285 12.78 -14.92 21.20
CA HIS A 285 13.07 -15.55 22.49
C HIS A 285 12.83 -14.61 23.68
N LEU A 286 12.88 -13.29 23.46
CA LEU A 286 12.56 -12.29 24.50
C LEU A 286 11.05 -12.19 24.77
N ARG A 287 10.20 -12.63 23.82
CA ARG A 287 8.75 -12.49 23.88
C ARG A 287 8.01 -13.79 23.53
N PRO A 288 8.23 -14.90 24.26
CA PRO A 288 7.49 -16.14 24.02
C PRO A 288 5.98 -15.93 24.09
N GLY A 289 5.24 -16.69 23.28
CA GLY A 289 3.80 -16.56 23.06
C GLY A 289 3.48 -16.08 21.65
N ASP A 290 2.21 -16.10 21.25
CA ASP A 290 1.81 -15.75 19.89
C ASP A 290 1.92 -14.26 19.58
N ASN A 291 2.01 -13.40 20.59
CA ASN A 291 2.16 -11.94 20.49
C ASN A 291 1.04 -11.26 19.68
N LEU A 292 -0.21 -11.54 20.02
CA LEU A 292 -1.36 -10.95 19.36
C LEU A 292 -1.42 -9.42 19.54
N PHE A 293 -1.81 -8.64 18.51
CA PHE A 293 -2.17 -9.07 17.16
C PHE A 293 -1.09 -8.71 16.14
N SER A 294 0.18 -8.99 16.42
CA SER A 294 1.23 -8.82 15.41
C SER A 294 1.05 -9.81 14.25
N SER A 295 1.59 -9.48 13.08
CA SER A 295 1.58 -10.32 11.87
C SER A 295 0.20 -10.94 11.60
N SER A 296 -0.86 -10.11 11.66
CA SER A 296 -2.27 -10.54 11.62
C SER A 296 -3.09 -9.74 10.63
N ARG A 297 -4.24 -10.29 10.25
CA ARG A 297 -5.35 -9.59 9.59
C ARG A 297 -6.44 -9.34 10.61
N LEU A 298 -6.92 -8.10 10.68
CA LEU A 298 -7.99 -7.68 11.57
C LEU A 298 -9.20 -7.23 10.76
N ALA A 299 -10.38 -7.74 11.09
CA ALA A 299 -11.64 -7.11 10.70
C ALA A 299 -12.10 -6.19 11.84
N ILE A 300 -12.24 -4.92 11.53
CA ILE A 300 -12.53 -3.87 12.51
C ILE A 300 -13.87 -3.23 12.15
N ASP A 301 -14.70 -3.00 13.16
CA ASP A 301 -15.93 -2.27 13.00
C ASP A 301 -15.63 -0.78 12.71
N PRO A 302 -16.14 -0.20 11.59
CA PRO A 302 -15.86 1.18 11.23
C PRO A 302 -16.48 2.21 12.16
N ASP A 303 -17.48 1.83 12.95
CA ASP A 303 -18.21 2.76 13.79
C ASP A 303 -17.55 2.98 15.14
N ASP A 304 -16.93 1.92 15.72
CA ASP A 304 -16.35 2.02 17.05
C ASP A 304 -14.92 1.46 17.19
N GLY A 305 -14.37 0.88 16.13
CA GLY A 305 -13.01 0.31 16.13
C GLY A 305 -12.91 -1.03 16.85
N SER A 306 -14.00 -1.71 17.20
CA SER A 306 -13.95 -3.04 17.79
C SER A 306 -13.48 -4.10 16.77
N ILE A 307 -12.71 -5.09 17.24
CA ILE A 307 -12.25 -6.20 16.40
C ILE A 307 -13.38 -7.22 16.28
N LYS A 308 -13.89 -7.45 15.06
CA LYS A 308 -14.90 -8.46 14.73
C LYS A 308 -14.30 -9.87 14.70
N TRP A 309 -13.16 -9.99 14.01
CA TRP A 309 -12.36 -11.22 13.95
C TRP A 309 -10.89 -10.90 13.62
N HIS A 310 -10.01 -11.88 13.81
CA HIS A 310 -8.60 -11.79 13.42
C HIS A 310 -8.10 -13.13 12.88
N PHE A 311 -7.05 -13.07 12.05
CA PHE A 311 -6.30 -14.21 11.56
C PHE A 311 -4.81 -13.89 11.60
N GLN A 312 -4.02 -14.65 12.36
CA GLN A 312 -2.58 -14.43 12.50
C GLN A 312 -1.79 -15.30 11.52
N THR A 313 -1.03 -14.68 10.61
CA THR A 313 -0.26 -15.37 9.57
C THR A 313 1.09 -15.89 10.07
N THR A 314 1.73 -15.19 11.02
CA THR A 314 3.04 -15.59 11.57
C THR A 314 3.06 -15.41 13.10
N PRO A 315 2.53 -16.39 13.88
CA PRO A 315 2.61 -16.35 15.34
C PRO A 315 4.04 -16.30 15.86
N ASN A 316 4.33 -15.50 16.88
CA ASN A 316 5.68 -15.33 17.44
C ASN A 316 6.74 -15.09 16.35
N ASP A 317 6.44 -14.21 15.41
CA ASP A 317 7.31 -13.88 14.28
C ASP A 317 8.72 -13.46 14.76
N GLY A 318 9.74 -14.14 14.27
CA GLY A 318 11.16 -13.89 14.57
C GLY A 318 11.97 -13.53 13.32
N TRP A 319 11.31 -13.20 12.21
CA TRP A 319 11.91 -12.93 10.90
C TRP A 319 11.53 -11.58 10.32
N ASP A 320 10.66 -10.80 10.99
CA ASP A 320 10.05 -9.60 10.48
C ASP A 320 9.12 -9.87 9.27
N TYR A 321 8.29 -10.90 9.38
CA TYR A 321 7.24 -11.19 8.40
C TYR A 321 5.95 -10.43 8.75
N ASP A 322 5.98 -9.14 8.51
CA ASP A 322 4.82 -8.27 8.67
C ASP A 322 3.55 -8.84 8.03
N GLY A 323 2.47 -8.89 8.78
CA GLY A 323 1.15 -9.19 8.25
C GLY A 323 0.40 -7.97 7.72
N VAL A 324 1.06 -6.95 7.17
CA VAL A 324 0.42 -5.67 6.80
C VAL A 324 -0.23 -5.65 5.42
N ASN A 325 0.07 -6.64 4.58
CA ASN A 325 -0.42 -6.70 3.21
C ASN A 325 -1.95 -6.61 3.16
N GLU A 326 -2.47 -6.02 2.10
CA GLU A 326 -3.89 -5.84 1.88
C GLU A 326 -4.66 -7.17 1.89
N LEU A 327 -5.88 -7.15 2.40
CA LEU A 327 -6.85 -8.24 2.30
C LEU A 327 -7.92 -7.83 1.29
N ILE A 328 -7.95 -8.49 0.13
CA ILE A 328 -8.81 -8.15 -0.99
C ILE A 328 -10.05 -9.03 -0.98
N SER A 329 -11.24 -8.42 -0.87
CA SER A 329 -12.53 -9.12 -0.95
C SER A 329 -12.85 -9.55 -2.38
N PHE A 330 -13.31 -10.80 -2.53
CA PHE A 330 -13.79 -11.34 -3.80
C PHE A 330 -14.78 -12.48 -3.55
N ASP A 331 -15.60 -12.78 -4.55
CA ASP A 331 -16.52 -13.91 -4.54
C ASP A 331 -16.12 -14.92 -5.62
N TYR A 332 -16.34 -16.19 -5.33
CA TYR A 332 -16.18 -17.25 -6.32
C TYR A 332 -17.17 -18.39 -6.09
N GLU A 333 -17.46 -19.13 -7.17
CA GLU A 333 -18.35 -20.28 -7.09
C GLU A 333 -17.56 -21.57 -6.78
N GLU A 334 -18.03 -22.32 -5.78
CA GLU A 334 -17.52 -23.62 -5.41
C GLU A 334 -18.65 -24.56 -5.01
N ASN A 335 -18.75 -25.72 -5.67
CA ASN A 335 -19.82 -26.72 -5.44
C ASN A 335 -21.25 -26.13 -5.50
N GLY A 336 -21.48 -25.18 -6.42
CA GLY A 336 -22.78 -24.52 -6.62
C GLY A 336 -23.18 -23.54 -5.51
N LYS A 337 -22.20 -23.05 -4.73
CA LYS A 337 -22.40 -22.02 -3.71
C LYS A 337 -21.40 -20.89 -3.90
N THR A 338 -21.86 -19.68 -3.73
CA THR A 338 -20.99 -18.51 -3.67
C THR A 338 -20.21 -18.51 -2.37
N VAL A 339 -18.87 -18.49 -2.47
CA VAL A 339 -17.96 -18.35 -1.33
C VAL A 339 -17.56 -16.89 -1.22
N LYS A 340 -17.89 -16.28 -0.07
CA LYS A 340 -17.48 -14.91 0.26
C LYS A 340 -16.09 -14.94 0.87
N ALA A 341 -15.09 -14.62 0.05
CA ALA A 341 -13.69 -14.76 0.42
C ALA A 341 -12.96 -13.42 0.48
N ALA A 342 -11.85 -13.43 1.19
CA ALA A 342 -10.83 -12.40 1.10
C ALA A 342 -9.45 -13.05 1.01
N ALA A 343 -8.56 -12.50 0.19
CA ALA A 343 -7.23 -13.07 -0.03
C ALA A 343 -6.10 -12.08 0.21
N THR A 344 -4.96 -12.61 0.62
CA THR A 344 -3.72 -11.86 0.82
C THR A 344 -2.51 -12.70 0.48
N ALA A 345 -1.53 -12.13 -0.24
CA ALA A 345 -0.19 -12.67 -0.36
C ALA A 345 0.67 -12.02 0.73
N ASP A 346 1.20 -12.82 1.64
CA ASP A 346 1.88 -12.35 2.85
C ASP A 346 3.40 -12.28 2.67
N ARG A 347 4.10 -11.44 3.45
CA ARG A 347 5.57 -11.39 3.47
C ARG A 347 6.19 -12.77 3.71
N ASN A 348 5.54 -13.59 4.52
CA ASN A 348 6.01 -14.91 4.91
C ASN A 348 6.08 -15.95 3.77
N GLY A 349 5.60 -15.60 2.56
CA GLY A 349 5.67 -16.43 1.36
C GLY A 349 4.41 -17.27 1.10
N PHE A 350 3.41 -17.20 1.97
CA PHE A 350 2.13 -17.88 1.76
C PHE A 350 1.04 -16.93 1.26
N PHE A 351 0.22 -17.43 0.34
CA PHE A 351 -1.03 -16.85 -0.08
C PHE A 351 -2.15 -17.45 0.76
N TYR A 352 -2.97 -16.61 1.39
CA TYR A 352 -4.07 -17.03 2.23
C TYR A 352 -5.41 -16.63 1.63
N VAL A 353 -6.39 -17.53 1.72
CA VAL A 353 -7.80 -17.29 1.40
C VAL A 353 -8.62 -17.53 2.66
N LEU A 354 -9.32 -16.50 3.11
CA LEU A 354 -10.11 -16.49 4.34
C LEU A 354 -11.59 -16.26 4.02
N ASN A 355 -12.48 -16.74 4.86
CA ASN A 355 -13.87 -16.32 4.86
C ASN A 355 -13.93 -14.87 5.38
N ARG A 356 -14.40 -13.92 4.54
CA ARG A 356 -14.40 -12.50 4.92
C ARG A 356 -15.43 -12.12 5.98
N GLU A 357 -16.41 -13.00 6.25
CA GLU A 357 -17.45 -12.76 7.25
C GLU A 357 -16.96 -13.03 8.69
N ASN A 358 -16.07 -14.03 8.88
CA ASN A 358 -15.69 -14.50 10.21
C ASN A 358 -14.19 -14.77 10.40
N GLY A 359 -13.37 -14.63 9.34
CA GLY A 359 -11.91 -14.84 9.39
C GLY A 359 -11.47 -16.30 9.34
N ASP A 360 -12.39 -17.26 9.14
CA ASP A 360 -12.05 -18.68 9.08
C ASP A 360 -11.12 -18.95 7.88
N PHE A 361 -10.10 -19.78 8.12
CA PHE A 361 -9.18 -20.24 7.09
C PHE A 361 -9.90 -21.15 6.09
N ILE A 362 -9.88 -20.78 4.81
CA ILE A 362 -10.42 -21.59 3.72
C ILE A 362 -9.30 -22.43 3.12
N ARG A 363 -8.20 -21.78 2.70
CA ARG A 363 -7.01 -22.44 2.12
C ARG A 363 -5.81 -21.51 2.12
N GLY A 364 -4.63 -22.09 1.91
CA GLY A 364 -3.39 -21.34 1.72
C GLY A 364 -2.33 -22.20 1.06
N PHE A 365 -1.44 -21.56 0.35
CA PHE A 365 -0.38 -22.23 -0.41
C PHE A 365 0.83 -21.30 -0.57
N PRO A 366 2.06 -21.84 -0.74
CA PRO A 366 3.22 -21.03 -1.05
C PRO A 366 3.03 -20.32 -2.41
N PHE A 367 3.43 -19.05 -2.51
CA PHE A 367 3.47 -18.32 -3.79
C PHE A 367 4.89 -17.91 -4.18
N VAL A 368 5.88 -18.22 -3.34
CA VAL A 368 7.31 -18.06 -3.64
C VAL A 368 7.92 -19.43 -3.97
N ASP A 369 9.06 -19.45 -4.65
CA ASP A 369 9.69 -20.68 -5.12
C ASP A 369 10.18 -21.57 -3.98
N LYS A 370 10.56 -20.95 -2.83
CA LYS A 370 11.03 -21.70 -1.66
C LYS A 370 10.70 -20.99 -0.35
N ILE A 371 10.30 -21.81 0.64
CA ILE A 371 10.13 -21.41 2.04
C ILE A 371 11.04 -22.26 2.90
N THR A 372 11.82 -21.65 3.82
CA THR A 372 12.76 -22.38 4.69
C THR A 372 12.39 -22.30 6.17
N TRP A 373 11.57 -21.32 6.56
CA TRP A 373 11.19 -21.08 7.96
C TRP A 373 9.98 -21.92 8.41
N ALA A 374 9.23 -22.49 7.46
CA ALA A 374 8.06 -23.32 7.70
C ALA A 374 8.01 -24.49 6.71
N GLU A 375 7.50 -25.64 7.17
CA GLU A 375 7.26 -26.85 6.34
C GLU A 375 5.95 -26.74 5.55
N GLY A 376 5.04 -25.85 5.96
CA GLY A 376 3.73 -25.63 5.35
C GLY A 376 2.75 -24.99 6.32
N LEU A 377 1.47 -25.04 5.96
CA LEU A 377 0.36 -24.58 6.79
C LEU A 377 -0.45 -25.77 7.30
N ASP A 378 -0.90 -25.71 8.54
CA ASP A 378 -1.93 -26.62 9.05
C ASP A 378 -3.20 -26.50 8.18
N PRO A 379 -3.69 -27.60 7.60
CA PRO A 379 -4.76 -27.55 6.59
C PRO A 379 -6.14 -27.16 7.16
N LYS A 380 -6.30 -27.13 8.48
CA LYS A 380 -7.57 -26.74 9.14
C LYS A 380 -7.53 -25.30 9.63
N THR A 381 -6.39 -24.85 10.10
CA THR A 381 -6.28 -23.56 10.80
C THR A 381 -5.48 -22.53 10.01
N GLY A 382 -4.70 -22.95 9.00
CA GLY A 382 -3.78 -22.08 8.28
C GLY A 382 -2.56 -21.63 9.11
N ARG A 383 -2.39 -22.18 10.33
CA ARG A 383 -1.23 -21.85 11.18
C ARG A 383 0.03 -22.46 10.57
N PRO A 384 1.14 -21.71 10.47
CA PRO A 384 2.40 -22.25 9.97
C PRO A 384 2.93 -23.39 10.84
N ILE A 385 3.43 -24.44 10.20
CA ILE A 385 4.20 -25.52 10.80
C ILE A 385 5.67 -25.12 10.68
N TYR A 386 6.29 -24.71 11.79
CA TYR A 386 7.67 -24.22 11.75
C TYR A 386 8.65 -25.32 11.39
N ALA A 387 9.59 -25.00 10.49
CA ALA A 387 10.68 -25.91 10.13
C ALA A 387 11.68 -26.04 11.29
N GLU A 388 12.19 -27.27 11.50
CA GLU A 388 13.29 -27.50 12.43
C GLU A 388 14.53 -26.71 11.98
N GLY A 389 15.14 -25.95 12.91
CA GLY A 389 16.28 -25.08 12.60
C GLY A 389 15.95 -23.84 11.73
N GLY A 390 14.67 -23.59 11.43
CA GLY A 390 14.24 -22.42 10.64
C GLY A 390 14.18 -21.10 11.41
N ARG A 391 14.40 -21.14 12.75
CA ARG A 391 14.34 -19.96 13.64
C ARG A 391 15.73 -19.57 14.13
N PRO A 392 16.10 -18.27 14.14
CA PRO A 392 17.37 -17.83 14.71
C PRO A 392 17.53 -18.24 16.17
N GLY A 393 18.75 -18.67 16.55
CA GLY A 393 19.05 -19.19 17.88
C GLY A 393 18.90 -18.13 18.98
N ASN A 394 18.81 -18.59 20.25
CA ASN A 394 18.75 -17.71 21.40
C ASN A 394 20.15 -17.17 21.74
N PRO A 395 20.35 -15.83 21.80
CA PRO A 395 21.65 -15.28 22.16
C PRO A 395 22.16 -15.68 23.56
N ALA A 396 21.24 -16.01 24.48
CA ALA A 396 21.59 -16.44 25.84
C ALA A 396 22.27 -17.81 25.87
N ASP A 397 22.10 -18.63 24.85
CA ASP A 397 22.65 -19.99 24.76
C ASP A 397 24.03 -20.01 24.07
N MET A 398 24.53 -18.85 23.61
CA MET A 398 25.75 -18.73 22.81
C MET A 398 26.81 -17.85 23.50
N GLU A 399 28.06 -18.30 23.44
CA GLU A 399 29.21 -17.48 23.84
C GLU A 399 29.32 -16.27 22.89
N GLY A 400 29.45 -15.06 23.46
CA GLY A 400 29.52 -13.82 22.69
C GLY A 400 28.18 -13.10 22.49
N GLY A 401 27.06 -13.65 23.00
CA GLY A 401 25.75 -12.98 23.00
C GLY A 401 25.11 -12.79 21.62
N LYS A 402 25.50 -13.60 20.63
CA LYS A 402 24.90 -13.65 19.28
C LYS A 402 24.29 -15.03 19.09
N GLY A 403 22.99 -15.08 18.75
CA GLY A 403 22.31 -16.34 18.48
C GLY A 403 22.82 -17.05 17.22
N GLU A 404 22.55 -18.35 17.12
CA GLU A 404 22.84 -19.10 15.91
C GLU A 404 22.13 -18.46 14.69
N MET A 405 22.91 -18.29 13.62
CA MET A 405 22.45 -17.72 12.36
C MET A 405 21.75 -18.78 11.53
N VAL A 406 20.61 -18.41 10.95
CA VAL A 406 19.86 -19.27 10.03
C VAL A 406 19.66 -18.59 8.68
N LEU A 407 19.52 -19.42 7.63
CA LEU A 407 19.08 -18.96 6.31
C LEU A 407 17.55 -18.98 6.27
N ALA A 408 16.94 -17.80 6.17
CA ALA A 408 15.50 -17.65 5.98
C ALA A 408 15.18 -17.26 4.53
N GLN A 409 14.20 -17.91 3.94
CA GLN A 409 13.61 -17.60 2.65
C GLN A 409 12.09 -17.71 2.77
N PRO A 410 11.35 -16.64 2.34
CA PRO A 410 11.85 -15.35 1.84
C PRO A 410 12.63 -14.55 2.89
N ALA A 411 13.36 -13.50 2.46
CA ALA A 411 13.98 -12.53 3.36
C ALA A 411 12.92 -11.69 4.10
N PHE A 412 13.33 -10.87 5.06
CA PHE A 412 12.39 -10.04 5.84
C PHE A 412 11.61 -9.01 4.99
N LEU A 413 12.14 -8.54 3.87
CA LEU A 413 11.38 -7.74 2.91
C LEU A 413 10.24 -8.52 2.25
N GLY A 414 10.20 -9.85 2.46
CA GLY A 414 9.08 -10.73 2.19
C GLY A 414 8.98 -11.24 0.76
N GLY A 415 8.26 -12.34 0.58
CA GLY A 415 7.84 -12.81 -0.75
C GLY A 415 7.03 -11.75 -1.50
N LYS A 416 6.21 -10.96 -0.78
CA LYS A 416 5.57 -9.71 -1.21
C LYS A 416 5.76 -8.67 -0.10
N ASN A 417 6.05 -7.42 -0.47
CA ASN A 417 6.11 -6.30 0.45
C ASN A 417 4.86 -5.40 0.29
N TRP A 418 5.01 -4.08 0.42
CA TRP A 418 3.92 -3.10 0.36
C TRP A 418 3.22 -3.05 -1.01
N MET A 419 3.89 -3.41 -2.09
CA MET A 419 3.38 -3.30 -3.44
C MET A 419 2.03 -4.01 -3.57
N PRO A 420 0.94 -3.28 -3.90
CA PRO A 420 -0.36 -3.91 -3.93
C PRO A 420 -0.52 -4.86 -5.12
N MET A 421 -1.14 -6.01 -4.87
CA MET A 421 -1.60 -6.94 -5.89
C MET A 421 -2.94 -6.48 -6.48
N ALA A 422 -3.38 -7.10 -7.58
CA ALA A 422 -4.67 -6.84 -8.20
C ALA A 422 -5.45 -8.14 -8.40
N PHE A 423 -6.78 -8.06 -8.41
CA PHE A 423 -7.68 -9.17 -8.73
C PHE A 423 -8.51 -8.84 -9.97
N SER A 424 -8.49 -9.70 -10.98
CA SER A 424 -9.33 -9.53 -12.16
C SER A 424 -10.61 -10.34 -12.05
N GLN A 425 -11.74 -9.64 -12.10
CA GLN A 425 -13.06 -10.28 -12.14
C GLN A 425 -13.29 -11.09 -13.42
N GLN A 426 -12.59 -10.77 -14.52
CA GLN A 426 -12.69 -11.50 -15.78
C GLN A 426 -11.97 -12.83 -15.79
N THR A 427 -10.73 -12.85 -15.24
CA THR A 427 -9.90 -14.06 -15.23
C THR A 427 -10.07 -14.89 -13.96
N GLY A 428 -10.56 -14.27 -12.88
CA GLY A 428 -10.60 -14.87 -11.54
C GLY A 428 -9.22 -15.04 -10.91
N LEU A 429 -8.18 -14.39 -11.46
CA LEU A 429 -6.79 -14.51 -11.01
C LEU A 429 -6.36 -13.30 -10.16
N PHE A 430 -5.46 -13.55 -9.22
CA PHE A 430 -4.67 -12.53 -8.54
C PHE A 430 -3.33 -12.34 -9.25
N TYR A 431 -2.93 -11.08 -9.45
CA TYR A 431 -1.62 -10.72 -9.99
C TYR A 431 -0.76 -10.18 -8.87
N VAL A 432 0.23 -10.98 -8.47
CA VAL A 432 1.02 -10.78 -7.26
C VAL A 432 2.44 -10.34 -7.62
N PRO A 433 2.86 -9.10 -7.31
CA PRO A 433 4.26 -8.68 -7.42
C PRO A 433 5.04 -9.29 -6.27
N SER A 434 5.98 -10.17 -6.58
CA SER A 434 6.72 -10.95 -5.60
C SER A 434 8.23 -10.89 -5.81
N ASN A 435 9.00 -11.36 -4.83
CA ASN A 435 10.46 -11.36 -4.90
C ASN A 435 11.05 -12.64 -4.33
N GLU A 436 12.05 -13.19 -5.04
CA GLU A 436 12.83 -14.36 -4.70
C GLU A 436 14.17 -13.95 -4.10
N TRP A 437 14.22 -13.82 -2.80
CA TRP A 437 15.39 -13.49 -2.01
C TRP A 437 15.42 -14.25 -0.69
N SER A 438 16.61 -14.40 -0.15
CA SER A 438 16.86 -15.01 1.15
C SER A 438 17.61 -14.04 2.07
N MET A 439 17.70 -14.36 3.34
CA MET A 439 18.54 -13.66 4.30
C MET A 439 19.25 -14.62 5.24
N ASP A 440 20.49 -14.26 5.62
CA ASP A 440 21.05 -14.74 6.85
C ASP A 440 20.52 -13.86 7.98
N ILE A 441 19.96 -14.47 9.03
CA ILE A 441 19.40 -13.73 10.18
C ILE A 441 19.88 -14.38 11.49
N TRP A 442 20.19 -13.56 12.48
CA TRP A 442 20.56 -13.99 13.83
C TRP A 442 20.00 -13.04 14.89
N ASN A 443 19.73 -13.55 16.07
CA ASN A 443 19.27 -12.75 17.19
C ASN A 443 20.42 -12.11 17.96
N GLU A 444 20.16 -10.93 18.54
CA GLU A 444 21.07 -10.17 19.39
C GLU A 444 20.34 -9.67 20.63
N PRO A 445 21.07 -9.41 21.76
CA PRO A 445 20.50 -8.71 22.89
C PRO A 445 20.07 -7.30 22.51
N VAL A 446 18.95 -6.84 23.06
CA VAL A 446 18.48 -5.46 22.86
C VAL A 446 17.73 -4.97 24.09
N SER A 447 17.78 -3.66 24.32
CA SER A 447 16.96 -2.98 25.30
C SER A 447 16.23 -1.80 24.68
N TYR A 448 14.99 -1.58 25.10
CA TYR A 448 14.18 -0.48 24.58
C TYR A 448 14.76 0.88 24.97
N LYS A 449 14.86 1.76 23.97
CA LYS A 449 15.13 3.18 24.14
C LYS A 449 14.24 3.97 23.19
N LYS A 450 13.42 4.87 23.72
CA LYS A 450 12.49 5.69 22.92
C LYS A 450 13.19 6.36 21.74
N GLY A 451 12.64 6.18 20.55
CA GLY A 451 13.13 6.78 19.30
C GLY A 451 14.42 6.15 18.74
N ALA A 452 14.87 5.04 19.30
CA ALA A 452 15.99 4.25 18.78
C ALA A 452 15.47 2.91 18.22
N ALA A 453 16.24 2.30 17.30
CA ALA A 453 15.92 0.99 16.77
C ALA A 453 15.88 -0.07 17.87
N PHE A 454 14.83 -0.89 17.88
CA PHE A 454 14.55 -1.94 18.86
C PHE A 454 14.40 -3.29 18.15
N LEU A 455 15.39 -3.68 17.35
CA LEU A 455 15.34 -4.89 16.54
C LEU A 455 15.73 -6.14 17.35
N GLY A 456 16.90 -6.16 17.98
CA GLY A 456 17.42 -7.36 18.63
C GLY A 456 17.80 -8.47 17.65
N ALA A 457 18.14 -8.10 16.43
CA ALA A 457 18.55 -9.01 15.35
C ALA A 457 19.51 -8.31 14.39
N GLY A 458 20.36 -9.12 13.74
CA GLY A 458 21.14 -8.71 12.59
C GLY A 458 20.80 -9.59 11.38
N PHE A 459 21.03 -9.08 10.17
CA PHE A 459 20.66 -9.77 8.94
C PHE A 459 21.52 -9.35 7.74
N THR A 460 21.50 -10.18 6.67
CA THR A 460 22.03 -9.84 5.34
C THR A 460 21.12 -10.45 4.28
N ILE A 461 20.54 -9.62 3.42
CA ILE A 461 19.69 -10.08 2.31
C ILE A 461 20.56 -10.45 1.11
N LYS A 462 20.19 -11.53 0.42
CA LYS A 462 20.83 -12.07 -0.80
C LYS A 462 19.78 -12.45 -1.84
N PRO A 463 20.10 -12.40 -3.14
CA PRO A 463 19.30 -13.09 -4.15
C PRO A 463 19.14 -14.57 -3.79
N ALA A 464 17.98 -15.17 -4.07
CA ALA A 464 17.76 -16.60 -3.86
C ALA A 464 18.28 -17.45 -5.01
N ASN A 465 18.46 -16.85 -6.19
CA ASN A 465 19.02 -17.46 -7.40
C ASN A 465 19.81 -16.39 -8.21
N ASP A 466 20.50 -16.80 -9.25
CA ASP A 466 21.37 -15.95 -10.06
C ASP A 466 20.63 -15.25 -11.22
N ASP A 467 19.42 -15.71 -11.59
CA ASP A 467 18.77 -15.32 -12.84
C ASP A 467 17.75 -14.16 -12.63
N TYR A 468 16.97 -14.19 -11.52
CA TYR A 468 15.92 -13.20 -11.23
C TYR A 468 15.73 -13.00 -9.73
N ILE A 469 15.17 -11.84 -9.39
CA ILE A 469 14.72 -11.54 -8.02
C ILE A 469 13.23 -11.23 -8.04
N GLY A 470 12.79 -10.34 -8.93
CA GLY A 470 11.39 -9.95 -9.05
C GLY A 470 10.57 -10.95 -9.87
N VAL A 471 9.35 -11.26 -9.44
CA VAL A 471 8.42 -12.11 -10.18
C VAL A 471 7.01 -11.54 -10.09
N LEU A 472 6.39 -11.26 -11.23
CA LEU A 472 4.94 -11.03 -11.27
C LEU A 472 4.25 -12.37 -11.55
N ARG A 473 3.36 -12.78 -10.65
CA ARG A 473 2.68 -14.09 -10.72
C ARG A 473 1.19 -13.92 -10.92
N ALA A 474 0.60 -14.69 -11.83
CA ALA A 474 -0.84 -14.85 -11.93
C ALA A 474 -1.25 -16.13 -11.18
N MET A 475 -2.01 -15.96 -10.10
CA MET A 475 -2.36 -17.03 -9.16
C MET A 475 -3.86 -17.31 -9.18
N ASP A 476 -4.24 -18.56 -9.31
CA ASP A 476 -5.63 -19.00 -9.07
C ASP A 476 -5.86 -19.15 -7.55
N PRO A 477 -6.73 -18.34 -6.93
CA PRO A 477 -6.98 -18.40 -5.49
C PRO A 477 -7.71 -19.68 -5.03
N LYS A 478 -8.28 -20.44 -5.95
CA LYS A 478 -8.99 -21.69 -5.63
C LYS A 478 -8.07 -22.89 -5.56
N THR A 479 -7.06 -22.93 -6.42
CA THR A 479 -6.16 -24.10 -6.56
C THR A 479 -4.75 -23.84 -6.06
N GLY A 480 -4.33 -22.57 -6.02
CA GLY A 480 -2.94 -22.18 -5.77
C GLY A 480 -2.04 -22.35 -6.99
N GLU A 481 -2.63 -22.65 -8.15
CA GLU A 481 -1.88 -22.76 -9.40
C GLU A 481 -1.32 -21.41 -9.83
N GLU A 482 -0.03 -21.36 -10.14
CA GLU A 482 0.60 -20.28 -10.87
C GLU A 482 0.34 -20.48 -12.36
N VAL A 483 -0.61 -19.69 -12.91
CA VAL A 483 -1.05 -19.82 -14.31
C VAL A 483 0.03 -19.30 -15.26
N TRP A 484 0.69 -18.21 -14.90
CA TRP A 484 1.85 -17.66 -15.60
C TRP A 484 2.69 -16.79 -14.68
N ARG A 485 3.94 -16.56 -15.06
CA ARG A 485 4.86 -15.62 -14.39
C ARG A 485 5.66 -14.78 -15.38
N TYR A 486 6.05 -13.60 -14.94
CA TYR A 486 7.07 -12.77 -15.54
C TYR A 486 8.23 -12.58 -14.56
N GLU A 487 9.44 -12.90 -14.97
CA GLU A 487 10.67 -12.80 -14.17
C GLU A 487 11.43 -11.52 -14.50
N ASN A 488 11.97 -10.85 -13.47
CA ASN A 488 12.75 -9.63 -13.56
C ASN A 488 14.06 -9.79 -12.79
N THR A 489 15.18 -9.32 -13.34
CA THR A 489 16.49 -9.45 -12.70
C THR A 489 16.60 -8.68 -11.39
N ALA A 490 15.95 -7.51 -11.29
CA ALA A 490 15.87 -6.73 -10.06
C ALA A 490 14.53 -6.97 -9.33
N PRO A 491 14.46 -6.67 -8.01
CA PRO A 491 13.23 -6.91 -7.25
C PRO A 491 12.08 -6.02 -7.74
N LEU A 492 10.88 -6.57 -7.91
CA LEU A 492 9.69 -5.78 -8.17
C LEU A 492 9.33 -4.96 -6.93
N TRP A 493 9.08 -3.66 -7.13
CA TRP A 493 8.76 -2.73 -6.04
C TRP A 493 7.60 -1.79 -6.38
N GLY A 494 6.90 -2.02 -7.50
CA GLY A 494 5.73 -1.30 -7.97
C GLY A 494 4.43 -2.07 -7.78
N GLY A 495 3.31 -1.36 -7.64
CA GLY A 495 1.98 -1.97 -7.55
C GLY A 495 1.46 -2.49 -8.89
N VAL A 496 0.35 -3.22 -8.84
CA VAL A 496 -0.31 -3.83 -9.99
C VAL A 496 -1.72 -3.28 -10.16
N MET A 497 -2.14 -3.13 -11.41
CA MET A 497 -3.49 -2.79 -11.83
C MET A 497 -3.94 -3.72 -12.95
N THR A 498 -5.22 -4.10 -12.99
CA THR A 498 -5.81 -4.88 -14.09
C THR A 498 -7.08 -4.21 -14.64
N THR A 499 -7.46 -4.54 -15.88
CA THR A 499 -8.56 -3.88 -16.58
C THR A 499 -9.48 -4.86 -17.30
N ALA A 500 -10.72 -4.43 -17.59
CA ALA A 500 -11.66 -5.18 -18.43
C ALA A 500 -11.16 -5.35 -19.88
N GLY A 501 -10.22 -4.51 -20.33
CA GLY A 501 -9.51 -4.70 -21.61
C GLY A 501 -8.53 -5.89 -21.60
N GLY A 502 -8.49 -6.68 -20.54
CA GLY A 502 -7.65 -7.88 -20.43
C GLY A 502 -6.17 -7.59 -20.18
N LEU A 503 -5.85 -6.45 -19.59
CA LEU A 503 -4.48 -6.00 -19.33
C LEU A 503 -4.10 -6.06 -17.85
N VAL A 504 -2.82 -6.33 -17.59
CA VAL A 504 -2.16 -6.18 -16.29
C VAL A 504 -1.02 -5.19 -16.43
N PHE A 505 -1.08 -4.09 -15.66
CA PHE A 505 -0.02 -3.08 -15.63
C PHE A 505 0.79 -3.20 -14.36
N THR A 506 2.12 -3.05 -14.48
CA THR A 506 3.04 -2.92 -13.34
C THR A 506 4.29 -2.13 -13.74
N GLY A 507 5.06 -1.73 -12.73
CA GLY A 507 6.33 -1.05 -12.92
C GLY A 507 7.53 -1.92 -12.56
N THR A 508 8.70 -1.60 -13.16
CA THR A 508 9.97 -2.23 -12.77
C THR A 508 10.95 -1.19 -12.23
N PRO A 509 11.90 -1.59 -11.38
CA PRO A 509 12.88 -0.67 -10.79
C PRO A 509 13.86 -0.09 -11.81
N GLU A 510 14.04 -0.75 -12.97
CA GLU A 510 14.85 -0.23 -14.10
C GLU A 510 14.19 0.97 -14.81
N GLY A 511 12.92 1.26 -14.49
CA GLY A 511 12.19 2.40 -15.01
C GLY A 511 11.15 2.08 -16.08
N HIS A 512 10.72 0.84 -16.23
CA HIS A 512 9.73 0.49 -17.23
C HIS A 512 8.31 0.40 -16.63
N LEU A 513 7.37 1.13 -17.24
CA LEU A 513 5.97 0.78 -17.18
C LEU A 513 5.72 -0.33 -18.20
N LYS A 514 5.12 -1.44 -17.76
CA LYS A 514 4.80 -2.60 -18.60
C LYS A 514 3.33 -2.93 -18.58
N ALA A 515 2.84 -3.52 -19.68
CA ALA A 515 1.53 -4.14 -19.73
C ALA A 515 1.64 -5.56 -20.28
N PHE A 516 0.87 -6.46 -19.67
CA PHE A 516 0.81 -7.88 -20.02
C PHE A 516 -0.62 -8.28 -20.37
N ASP A 517 -0.76 -9.29 -21.23
CA ASP A 517 -2.03 -9.99 -21.39
C ASP A 517 -2.39 -10.71 -20.08
N ALA A 518 -3.57 -10.42 -19.54
CA ALA A 518 -3.99 -10.93 -18.23
C ALA A 518 -4.12 -12.46 -18.17
N LYS A 519 -4.38 -13.13 -19.32
CA LYS A 519 -4.57 -14.58 -19.39
C LYS A 519 -3.28 -15.35 -19.64
N THR A 520 -2.38 -14.77 -20.46
CA THR A 520 -1.19 -15.48 -20.95
C THR A 520 0.13 -15.02 -20.35
N GLY A 521 0.18 -13.79 -19.79
CA GLY A 521 1.41 -13.17 -19.31
C GLY A 521 2.32 -12.66 -20.42
N GLU A 522 1.86 -12.62 -21.69
CA GLU A 522 2.62 -12.03 -22.78
C GLU A 522 2.83 -10.54 -22.55
N GLU A 523 4.08 -10.06 -22.64
CA GLU A 523 4.39 -8.63 -22.56
C GLU A 523 3.95 -7.92 -23.85
N LEU A 524 2.95 -7.06 -23.75
CA LEU A 524 2.35 -6.34 -24.88
C LEU A 524 2.85 -4.91 -25.01
N TYR A 525 3.35 -4.32 -23.91
CA TYR A 525 3.80 -2.93 -23.90
C TYR A 525 4.93 -2.70 -22.91
N ARG A 526 5.84 -1.79 -23.28
CA ARG A 526 6.94 -1.32 -22.44
C ARG A 526 7.26 0.14 -22.77
N PHE A 527 7.37 0.98 -21.72
CA PHE A 527 7.84 2.35 -21.84
C PHE A 527 8.85 2.67 -20.74
N ASN A 528 9.99 3.25 -21.09
CA ASN A 528 11.00 3.66 -20.12
C ASN A 528 10.74 5.10 -19.65
N THR A 529 10.47 5.28 -18.36
CA THR A 529 10.19 6.57 -17.71
C THR A 529 11.46 7.29 -17.23
N GLY A 530 12.63 6.65 -17.33
CA GLY A 530 13.91 7.22 -16.91
C GLY A 530 14.28 6.99 -15.44
N SER A 531 13.36 6.54 -14.60
CA SER A 531 13.56 6.15 -13.19
C SER A 531 12.62 5.02 -12.80
N GLY A 532 12.92 4.28 -11.73
CA GLY A 532 12.13 3.13 -11.31
C GLY A 532 10.64 3.46 -11.16
N VAL A 533 9.79 2.66 -11.80
CA VAL A 533 8.33 2.78 -11.69
C VAL A 533 7.91 1.98 -10.47
N VAL A 534 7.83 2.65 -9.32
CA VAL A 534 7.45 2.06 -8.03
C VAL A 534 6.07 2.51 -7.54
N GLY A 535 5.43 3.47 -8.18
CA GLY A 535 4.04 3.84 -7.92
C GLY A 535 3.07 2.75 -8.37
N THR A 536 1.81 2.87 -7.94
CA THR A 536 0.73 1.99 -8.40
C THR A 536 0.05 2.64 -9.61
N PRO A 537 -0.03 1.96 -10.77
CA PRO A 537 -0.75 2.47 -11.93
C PRO A 537 -2.24 2.63 -11.66
N ILE A 538 -2.85 3.61 -12.32
CA ILE A 538 -4.31 3.81 -12.39
C ILE A 538 -4.73 4.00 -13.84
N THR A 539 -6.01 3.72 -14.14
CA THR A 539 -6.62 4.07 -15.44
C THR A 539 -7.97 4.75 -15.21
N TRP A 540 -8.24 5.76 -16.00
CA TRP A 540 -9.38 6.66 -15.87
C TRP A 540 -9.77 7.25 -17.22
N THR A 541 -10.95 7.91 -17.33
CA THR A 541 -11.42 8.53 -18.56
C THR A 541 -11.66 10.03 -18.41
N MET A 542 -11.49 10.76 -19.50
CA MET A 542 -11.88 12.16 -19.62
C MET A 542 -12.18 12.47 -21.09
N ASP A 543 -13.29 13.18 -21.34
CA ASP A 543 -13.75 13.53 -22.70
C ASP A 543 -13.87 12.32 -23.66
N GLY A 544 -14.20 11.15 -23.11
CA GLY A 544 -14.32 9.91 -23.90
C GLY A 544 -12.99 9.27 -24.30
N GLU A 545 -11.86 9.73 -23.77
CA GLU A 545 -10.54 9.11 -23.97
C GLU A 545 -10.11 8.38 -22.67
N GLN A 546 -9.54 7.19 -22.82
CA GLN A 546 -8.97 6.43 -21.69
C GLN A 546 -7.49 6.78 -21.49
N TYR A 547 -7.12 6.99 -20.23
CA TYR A 547 -5.77 7.32 -19.78
C TYR A 547 -5.21 6.27 -18.82
N VAL A 548 -3.89 6.14 -18.78
CA VAL A 548 -3.14 5.39 -17.75
C VAL A 548 -2.16 6.34 -17.11
N SER A 549 -2.11 6.37 -15.76
CA SER A 549 -1.18 7.24 -15.03
C SER A 549 -0.41 6.46 -13.99
N VAL A 550 0.86 6.82 -13.77
CA VAL A 550 1.74 6.18 -12.77
C VAL A 550 2.81 7.13 -12.26
N ALA A 551 3.11 7.05 -10.97
CA ALA A 551 4.29 7.72 -10.38
C ALA A 551 5.56 6.91 -10.64
N SER A 552 6.65 7.61 -10.97
CA SER A 552 7.97 7.05 -11.26
C SER A 552 9.03 7.78 -10.43
N GLY A 553 9.87 7.04 -9.75
CA GLY A 553 10.99 7.53 -8.95
C GLY A 553 11.53 6.41 -8.07
N TRP A 554 12.75 5.93 -8.37
CA TRP A 554 13.38 4.83 -7.64
C TRP A 554 13.74 5.21 -6.20
N GLY A 555 13.49 4.30 -5.25
CA GLY A 555 13.80 4.43 -3.84
C GLY A 555 13.02 3.40 -3.02
N GLY A 556 12.75 3.72 -1.75
CA GLY A 556 12.10 2.82 -0.81
C GLY A 556 13.10 1.96 -0.03
N ALA A 557 12.64 0.87 0.57
CA ALA A 557 13.43 0.06 1.49
C ALA A 557 14.58 -0.72 0.81
N VAL A 558 14.44 -1.12 -0.46
CA VAL A 558 15.43 -1.98 -1.16
C VAL A 558 16.83 -1.36 -1.20
N PRO A 559 17.05 -0.12 -1.65
CA PRO A 559 18.39 0.47 -1.66
C PRO A 559 18.95 0.73 -0.25
N LEU A 560 18.11 0.78 0.78
CA LEU A 560 18.52 1.05 2.17
C LEU A 560 18.86 -0.23 2.94
N TRP A 561 18.04 -1.28 2.77
CA TRP A 561 18.05 -2.48 3.60
C TRP A 561 18.36 -3.77 2.82
N GLY A 562 18.43 -3.70 1.50
CA GLY A 562 18.52 -4.86 0.60
C GLY A 562 19.82 -5.65 0.66
N GLY A 563 20.80 -5.30 1.50
CA GLY A 563 22.05 -6.06 1.64
C GLY A 563 22.77 -6.25 0.29
N GLU A 564 22.97 -7.50 -0.15
CA GLU A 564 23.58 -7.79 -1.46
C GLU A 564 22.66 -7.44 -2.63
N VAL A 565 21.33 -7.53 -2.46
CA VAL A 565 20.36 -7.09 -3.47
C VAL A 565 20.45 -5.58 -3.72
N ALA A 566 20.79 -4.78 -2.71
CA ALA A 566 21.02 -3.34 -2.89
C ALA A 566 22.13 -3.04 -3.91
N LYS A 567 23.09 -3.95 -4.08
CA LYS A 567 24.17 -3.82 -5.09
C LYS A 567 23.64 -3.99 -6.52
N VAL A 568 22.59 -4.78 -6.73
CA VAL A 568 21.95 -4.98 -8.05
C VAL A 568 21.28 -3.69 -8.52
N VAL A 569 20.73 -2.91 -7.59
CA VAL A 569 19.94 -1.70 -7.89
C VAL A 569 20.71 -0.39 -7.66
N LYS A 570 21.99 -0.43 -7.30
CA LYS A 570 22.80 0.73 -6.91
C LYS A 570 22.94 1.81 -7.98
N ASP A 571 22.92 1.40 -9.23
CA ASP A 571 23.12 2.29 -10.39
C ASP A 571 21.79 2.74 -11.03
N PHE A 572 20.64 2.40 -10.41
CA PHE A 572 19.35 2.84 -10.92
C PHE A 572 19.12 4.33 -10.66
N ASN A 573 18.63 5.01 -11.67
CA ASN A 573 18.38 6.44 -11.60
C ASN A 573 17.29 6.76 -10.58
N GLN A 574 17.58 7.68 -9.67
CA GLN A 574 16.55 8.33 -8.88
C GLN A 574 15.81 9.36 -9.74
N GLY A 575 14.54 9.60 -9.41
CA GLY A 575 13.71 10.55 -10.12
C GLY A 575 12.46 10.86 -9.31
N GLY A 576 11.60 11.68 -9.86
CA GLY A 576 10.31 11.98 -9.26
C GLY A 576 9.40 12.60 -10.30
N MET A 577 8.56 11.79 -10.92
CA MET A 577 7.63 12.21 -11.96
C MET A 577 6.31 11.46 -11.82
N VAL A 578 5.23 12.05 -12.32
CA VAL A 578 4.04 11.31 -12.73
C VAL A 578 3.94 11.35 -14.25
N TRP A 579 3.68 10.19 -14.84
CA TRP A 579 3.48 10.02 -16.27
C TRP A 579 2.02 9.69 -16.54
N THR A 580 1.46 10.28 -17.59
CA THR A 580 0.12 9.96 -18.09
C THR A 580 0.19 9.61 -19.57
N PHE A 581 -0.49 8.52 -19.93
CA PHE A 581 -0.48 7.93 -21.26
C PHE A 581 -1.88 7.84 -21.81
N LYS A 582 -2.01 7.84 -23.15
CA LYS A 582 -3.25 7.58 -23.88
C LYS A 582 -2.99 6.98 -25.26
N LEU A 583 -4.03 6.43 -25.88
CA LEU A 583 -3.95 6.02 -27.29
C LEU A 583 -3.93 7.23 -28.24
N PRO A 584 -3.22 7.14 -29.38
CA PRO A 584 -3.42 8.07 -30.49
C PRO A 584 -4.89 8.03 -30.98
N LYS A 585 -5.43 9.16 -31.43
CA LYS A 585 -6.84 9.27 -31.86
C LYS A 585 -7.26 8.31 -32.98
N ASP A 586 -6.32 7.98 -33.87
CA ASP A 586 -6.53 7.05 -34.98
C ASP A 586 -6.48 5.56 -34.55
N ARG A 587 -6.21 5.28 -33.28
CA ARG A 587 -6.14 3.94 -32.68
C ARG A 587 -7.21 3.68 -31.62
N VAL A 588 -8.01 4.68 -31.30
CA VAL A 588 -9.24 4.50 -30.51
C VAL A 588 -10.26 3.80 -31.40
N ALA A 589 -10.82 2.69 -30.93
CA ALA A 589 -11.85 2.00 -31.68
C ALA A 589 -13.03 2.96 -31.93
N SER A 590 -13.40 3.15 -33.19
CA SER A 590 -14.63 3.86 -33.51
C SER A 590 -15.81 2.97 -33.09
N ASN A 591 -16.49 3.36 -32.01
CA ASN A 591 -17.75 2.75 -31.57
C ASN A 591 -18.85 2.95 -32.61
#